data_8c096510a5c545db4839ae1e9e0cfce1
#
_entry.id   8c096510a5c545db4839ae1e9e0cfce1
#
_cell.length_a   1.000
_cell.length_b   1.000
_cell.length_c   1.000
_cell.angle_alpha   90.00
_cell.angle_beta   90.00
_cell.angle_gamma   90.00
#
_symmetry.space_group_name_H-M   'P 1'
#
loop_
_entity.id
_entity.type
_entity.pdbx_description
1 polymer ?
#
loop_
_entity_poly.entity_id
_entity_poly.type
_entity_poly.pdbx_seq_one_letter_code
_entity_poly.pdbx_strand_id
1 'polypeptide(L)'
;MARFALTVVRHGETRFNKEKIIQGQGVDEPLSETGFKQAAAAGIFLNNVKFTHAFSSDLMRTKQTMHGILERSKFCKDMTVKYDSRLRERKYGVVEGKALSELRAMAKAAREECPVFTPPGGETLDQVKMRGIDFFEFLCQLILKEADQKEQFSQGSPSNCLETSLAEIFPLGKNHSSKVNSDSGIPGLAASVLVVSHGAYMRSLFDYFLTDLKCSLPAALSRSELMSVTPNTGISLFIINFEEGREVKPMVQCICMNLQDHLNGLTETR
;
A
#
# COMPACT_ATOMS: atom_id res chain seq x y z
N MET A 1 11.52 3.89 21.10
CA MET A 1 11.62 3.83 19.61
C MET A 1 10.52 2.94 19.05
N ALA A 2 9.70 3.40 18.12
CA ALA A 2 8.66 2.59 17.50
C ALA A 2 9.02 2.24 16.04
N ARG A 3 8.67 1.02 15.61
CA ARG A 3 8.78 0.55 14.23
C ARG A 3 7.47 -0.08 13.81
N PHE A 4 7.08 0.08 12.56
CA PHE A 4 5.93 -0.67 12.04
C PHE A 4 6.13 -1.07 10.57
N ALA A 5 5.44 -2.13 10.17
CA ALA A 5 5.37 -2.55 8.78
C ALA A 5 4.13 -1.97 8.11
N LEU A 6 4.29 -1.46 6.89
CA LEU A 6 3.23 -0.94 6.05
C LEU A 6 3.15 -1.76 4.76
N THR A 7 2.16 -2.62 4.66
CA THR A 7 1.83 -3.39 3.46
C THR A 7 0.76 -2.65 2.68
N VAL A 8 1.06 -2.24 1.44
CA VAL A 8 0.14 -1.52 0.56
C VAL A 8 -0.20 -2.39 -0.65
N VAL A 9 -1.49 -2.58 -0.91
CA VAL A 9 -2.00 -3.43 -1.98
C VAL A 9 -2.92 -2.61 -2.88
N ARG A 10 -2.72 -2.68 -4.20
CA ARG A 10 -3.69 -2.12 -5.14
C ARG A 10 -4.92 -3.04 -5.23
N HIS A 11 -6.10 -2.45 -5.44
CA HIS A 11 -7.32 -3.22 -5.68
C HIS A 11 -7.17 -4.22 -6.84
N GLY A 12 -7.94 -5.31 -6.81
CA GLY A 12 -8.04 -6.29 -7.89
C GLY A 12 -8.61 -5.71 -9.19
N GLU A 13 -8.52 -6.45 -10.28
CA GLU A 13 -9.02 -6.04 -11.59
C GLU A 13 -10.52 -5.71 -11.54
N THR A 14 -10.92 -4.64 -12.23
CA THR A 14 -12.31 -4.32 -12.55
C THR A 14 -12.53 -4.51 -14.06
N ARG A 15 -13.78 -4.58 -14.51
CA ARG A 15 -14.11 -4.57 -15.94
C ARG A 15 -13.47 -3.35 -16.63
N PHE A 16 -13.49 -2.19 -16.00
CA PHE A 16 -12.94 -0.95 -16.56
C PHE A 16 -11.40 -0.97 -16.64
N ASN A 17 -10.71 -1.69 -15.76
CA ASN A 17 -9.27 -1.89 -15.96
C ASN A 17 -8.99 -2.67 -17.26
N LYS A 18 -9.73 -3.75 -17.51
CA LYS A 18 -9.61 -4.58 -18.72
C LYS A 18 -9.94 -3.77 -19.99
N GLU A 19 -10.98 -2.95 -19.95
CA GLU A 19 -11.43 -2.11 -21.05
C GLU A 19 -10.64 -0.81 -21.20
N LYS A 20 -9.67 -0.54 -20.30
CA LYS A 20 -8.87 0.71 -20.25
C LYS A 20 -9.74 1.96 -20.12
N ILE A 21 -10.80 1.88 -19.32
CA ILE A 21 -11.68 2.98 -18.94
C ILE A 21 -11.21 3.57 -17.61
N ILE A 22 -11.20 4.90 -17.53
CA ILE A 22 -10.79 5.66 -16.34
C ILE A 22 -11.92 5.61 -15.32
N GLN A 23 -11.62 5.19 -14.10
CA GLN A 23 -12.60 5.09 -13.03
C GLN A 23 -12.57 6.31 -12.11
N GLY A 24 -11.38 6.71 -11.65
CA GLY A 24 -11.23 7.81 -10.71
C GLY A 24 -12.02 7.57 -9.42
N GLN A 25 -12.74 8.61 -8.99
CA GLN A 25 -13.60 8.60 -7.81
C GLN A 25 -15.11 8.58 -8.15
N GLY A 26 -15.48 9.05 -9.31
CA GLY A 26 -16.88 9.20 -9.73
C GLY A 26 -17.49 7.91 -10.29
N VAL A 27 -16.66 6.92 -10.64
CA VAL A 27 -17.11 5.62 -11.11
C VAL A 27 -16.66 4.54 -10.12
N ASP A 28 -17.62 3.95 -9.43
CA ASP A 28 -17.36 2.93 -8.40
C ASP A 28 -17.65 1.52 -8.91
N GLU A 29 -16.92 1.11 -9.95
CA GLU A 29 -17.01 -0.21 -10.54
C GLU A 29 -16.52 -1.29 -9.58
N PRO A 30 -17.26 -2.42 -9.41
CA PRO A 30 -16.81 -3.55 -8.58
C PRO A 30 -15.67 -4.34 -9.23
N LEU A 31 -15.11 -5.28 -8.50
CA LEU A 31 -14.14 -6.24 -9.05
C LEU A 31 -14.77 -7.08 -10.16
N SER A 32 -13.98 -7.40 -11.19
CA SER A 32 -14.28 -8.44 -12.15
C SER A 32 -14.13 -9.84 -11.53
N GLU A 33 -14.56 -10.88 -12.22
CA GLU A 33 -14.31 -12.27 -11.79
C GLU A 33 -12.80 -12.52 -11.57
N THR A 34 -11.97 -12.03 -12.50
CA THR A 34 -10.50 -12.05 -12.35
C THR A 34 -10.05 -11.30 -11.12
N GLY A 35 -10.62 -10.12 -10.86
CA GLY A 35 -10.28 -9.32 -9.69
C GLY A 35 -10.58 -10.02 -8.37
N PHE A 36 -11.69 -10.75 -8.27
CA PHE A 36 -11.98 -11.58 -7.10
C PHE A 36 -10.97 -12.72 -6.93
N LYS A 37 -10.57 -13.40 -8.02
CA LYS A 37 -9.53 -14.43 -7.98
C LYS A 37 -8.18 -13.85 -7.54
N GLN A 38 -7.82 -12.67 -8.03
CA GLN A 38 -6.60 -11.95 -7.63
C GLN A 38 -6.63 -11.59 -6.14
N ALA A 39 -7.75 -11.05 -5.64
CA ALA A 39 -7.91 -10.72 -4.22
C ALA A 39 -7.79 -11.96 -3.33
N ALA A 40 -8.40 -13.07 -3.73
CA ALA A 40 -8.28 -14.34 -3.01
C ALA A 40 -6.84 -14.88 -3.02
N ALA A 41 -6.14 -14.80 -4.14
CA ALA A 41 -4.73 -15.19 -4.23
C ALA A 41 -3.81 -14.33 -3.34
N ALA A 42 -4.02 -13.00 -3.33
CA ALA A 42 -3.32 -12.12 -2.40
C ALA A 42 -3.62 -12.49 -0.93
N GLY A 43 -4.87 -12.86 -0.63
CA GLY A 43 -5.25 -13.33 0.70
C GLY A 43 -4.57 -14.65 1.10
N ILE A 44 -4.44 -15.61 0.18
CA ILE A 44 -3.70 -16.85 0.42
C ILE A 44 -2.22 -16.56 0.66
N PHE A 45 -1.63 -15.69 -0.14
CA PHE A 45 -0.23 -15.28 -0.02
C PHE A 45 0.06 -14.61 1.33
N LEU A 46 -0.84 -13.74 1.78
CA LEU A 46 -0.71 -13.00 3.04
C LEU A 46 -1.32 -13.72 4.26
N ASN A 47 -1.77 -14.97 4.13
CA ASN A 47 -2.61 -15.65 5.14
C ASN A 47 -1.93 -15.83 6.50
N ASN A 48 -0.60 -15.92 6.53
CA ASN A 48 0.21 -16.07 7.75
C ASN A 48 0.66 -14.72 8.34
N VAL A 49 0.43 -13.60 7.65
CA VAL A 49 0.79 -12.27 8.18
C VAL A 49 -0.19 -11.87 9.28
N LYS A 50 0.36 -11.46 10.41
CA LYS A 50 -0.40 -10.91 11.54
C LYS A 50 -0.51 -9.40 11.38
N PHE A 51 -1.60 -8.94 10.77
CA PHE A 51 -1.90 -7.50 10.74
C PHE A 51 -2.49 -7.06 12.07
N THR A 52 -2.16 -5.84 12.49
CA THR A 52 -2.74 -5.17 13.67
C THR A 52 -3.79 -4.14 13.26
N HIS A 53 -3.66 -3.59 12.05
CA HIS A 53 -4.55 -2.57 11.50
C HIS A 53 -4.84 -2.85 10.03
N ALA A 54 -6.06 -2.54 9.62
CA ALA A 54 -6.49 -2.61 8.22
C ALA A 54 -7.19 -1.30 7.83
N PHE A 55 -6.69 -0.65 6.78
CA PHE A 55 -7.26 0.55 6.18
C PHE A 55 -7.57 0.31 4.71
N SER A 56 -8.66 0.85 4.22
CA SER A 56 -9.01 0.77 2.81
C SER A 56 -9.64 2.07 2.34
N SER A 57 -9.41 2.40 1.07
CA SER A 57 -10.31 3.33 0.38
C SER A 57 -11.75 2.85 0.52
N ASP A 58 -12.69 3.77 0.55
CA ASP A 58 -14.11 3.51 0.69
C ASP A 58 -14.82 3.20 -0.65
N LEU A 59 -14.06 3.06 -1.75
CA LEU A 59 -14.60 2.63 -3.04
C LEU A 59 -14.80 1.11 -3.09
N MET A 60 -15.80 0.66 -3.83
CA MET A 60 -16.24 -0.73 -3.85
C MET A 60 -15.12 -1.72 -4.18
N ARG A 61 -14.34 -1.46 -5.22
CA ARG A 61 -13.23 -2.33 -5.66
C ARG A 61 -12.16 -2.55 -4.59
N THR A 62 -11.86 -1.53 -3.76
CA THR A 62 -10.91 -1.67 -2.65
C THR A 62 -11.53 -2.40 -1.46
N LYS A 63 -12.80 -2.15 -1.15
CA LYS A 63 -13.54 -2.89 -0.11
C LYS A 63 -13.59 -4.38 -0.42
N GLN A 64 -13.93 -4.74 -1.67
CA GLN A 64 -13.98 -6.14 -2.10
C GLN A 64 -12.61 -6.80 -2.09
N THR A 65 -11.55 -6.07 -2.48
CA THR A 65 -10.17 -6.58 -2.41
C THR A 65 -9.76 -6.82 -0.97
N MET A 66 -9.99 -5.86 -0.06
CA MET A 66 -9.70 -6.00 1.36
C MET A 66 -10.44 -7.19 1.97
N HIS A 67 -11.71 -7.35 1.66
CA HIS A 67 -12.51 -8.50 2.12
C HIS A 67 -11.92 -9.82 1.63
N GLY A 68 -11.58 -9.94 0.32
CA GLY A 68 -10.97 -11.14 -0.24
C GLY A 68 -9.62 -11.50 0.39
N ILE A 69 -8.84 -10.50 0.82
CA ILE A 69 -7.59 -10.72 1.55
C ILE A 69 -7.86 -11.21 2.98
N LEU A 70 -8.69 -10.49 3.75
CA LEU A 70 -8.92 -10.80 5.16
C LEU A 70 -9.67 -12.11 5.37
N GLU A 71 -10.60 -12.46 4.50
CA GLU A 71 -11.35 -13.74 4.56
C GLU A 71 -10.42 -14.96 4.54
N ARG A 72 -9.26 -14.85 3.89
CA ARG A 72 -8.25 -15.93 3.80
C ARG A 72 -7.22 -15.89 4.92
N SER A 73 -7.19 -14.82 5.72
CA SER A 73 -6.23 -14.68 6.82
C SER A 73 -6.49 -15.69 7.93
N LYS A 74 -5.45 -16.28 8.48
CA LYS A 74 -5.52 -17.14 9.66
C LYS A 74 -5.70 -16.38 10.97
N PHE A 75 -5.28 -15.10 10.98
CA PHE A 75 -5.20 -14.30 12.22
C PHE A 75 -6.09 -13.06 12.21
N CYS A 76 -6.52 -12.60 11.03
CA CYS A 76 -7.14 -11.28 10.86
C CYS A 76 -8.53 -11.35 10.21
N LYS A 77 -9.18 -12.52 10.18
CA LYS A 77 -10.45 -12.73 9.50
C LYS A 77 -11.55 -11.78 10.00
N ASP A 78 -11.61 -11.56 11.31
CA ASP A 78 -12.63 -10.71 11.96
C ASP A 78 -12.12 -9.29 12.24
N MET A 79 -11.03 -8.87 11.58
CA MET A 79 -10.45 -7.56 11.79
C MET A 79 -11.38 -6.45 11.28
N THR A 80 -11.58 -5.42 12.10
CA THR A 80 -12.31 -4.22 11.70
C THR A 80 -11.49 -3.40 10.70
N VAL A 81 -12.04 -3.19 9.52
CA VAL A 81 -11.44 -2.33 8.49
C VAL A 81 -11.87 -0.89 8.68
N LYS A 82 -10.91 0.03 8.72
CA LYS A 82 -11.16 1.48 8.72
C LYS A 82 -11.17 1.98 7.28
N TYR A 83 -12.28 2.54 6.84
CA TYR A 83 -12.41 3.14 5.52
C TYR A 83 -12.06 4.61 5.58
N ASP A 84 -11.19 5.05 4.65
CA ASP A 84 -10.68 6.42 4.63
C ASP A 84 -10.69 6.98 3.21
N SER A 85 -11.38 8.10 3.02
CA SER A 85 -11.50 8.76 1.71
C SER A 85 -10.18 9.34 1.21
N ARG A 86 -9.21 9.59 2.08
CA ARG A 86 -7.86 10.01 1.69
C ARG A 86 -7.13 8.95 0.87
N LEU A 87 -7.55 7.68 0.97
CA LEU A 87 -7.01 6.55 0.22
C LEU A 87 -7.64 6.36 -1.17
N ARG A 88 -8.63 7.19 -1.57
CA ARG A 88 -9.28 7.10 -2.89
C ARG A 88 -8.30 7.30 -4.03
N GLU A 89 -8.67 6.81 -5.21
CA GLU A 89 -7.97 7.06 -6.46
C GLU A 89 -7.91 8.55 -6.80
N ARG A 90 -6.97 8.96 -7.67
CA ARG A 90 -6.98 10.29 -8.27
C ARG A 90 -8.34 10.56 -8.90
N LYS A 91 -8.92 11.71 -8.59
CA LYS A 91 -10.10 12.20 -9.30
C LYS A 91 -9.69 12.64 -10.70
N TYR A 92 -10.37 12.10 -11.71
CA TYR A 92 -10.08 12.42 -13.11
C TYR A 92 -11.15 13.33 -13.76
N GLY A 93 -12.14 13.79 -13.00
CA GLY A 93 -13.12 14.77 -13.44
C GLY A 93 -13.89 14.33 -14.70
N VAL A 94 -13.89 15.17 -15.72
CA VAL A 94 -14.69 14.97 -16.95
C VAL A 94 -14.33 13.73 -17.77
N VAL A 95 -13.20 13.07 -17.49
CA VAL A 95 -12.78 11.86 -18.20
C VAL A 95 -13.07 10.57 -17.44
N GLU A 96 -13.68 10.64 -16.27
CA GLU A 96 -14.18 9.45 -15.57
C GLU A 96 -15.29 8.78 -16.37
N GLY A 97 -15.20 7.45 -16.51
CA GLY A 97 -16.07 6.66 -17.38
C GLY A 97 -15.68 6.68 -18.87
N LYS A 98 -14.62 7.39 -19.24
CA LYS A 98 -14.13 7.45 -20.63
C LYS A 98 -12.88 6.62 -20.84
N ALA A 99 -12.57 6.33 -22.10
CA ALA A 99 -11.38 5.59 -22.47
C ALA A 99 -10.09 6.35 -22.12
N LEU A 100 -9.04 5.64 -21.69
CA LEU A 100 -7.72 6.22 -21.43
C LEU A 100 -7.15 6.99 -22.63
N SER A 101 -7.52 6.61 -23.85
CA SER A 101 -7.14 7.32 -25.09
C SER A 101 -7.69 8.75 -25.14
N GLU A 102 -8.87 9.02 -24.56
CA GLU A 102 -9.43 10.37 -24.50
C GLU A 102 -8.61 11.27 -23.56
N LEU A 103 -8.21 10.78 -22.38
CA LEU A 103 -7.32 11.51 -21.49
C LEU A 103 -6.00 11.86 -22.18
N ARG A 104 -5.41 10.90 -22.94
CA ARG A 104 -4.18 11.12 -23.68
C ARG A 104 -4.35 12.15 -24.81
N ALA A 105 -5.50 12.11 -25.50
CA ALA A 105 -5.83 13.09 -26.54
C ALA A 105 -5.97 14.50 -25.95
N MET A 106 -6.63 14.63 -24.80
CA MET A 106 -6.77 15.92 -24.10
C MET A 106 -5.40 16.46 -23.61
N ALA A 107 -4.58 15.61 -23.03
CA ALA A 107 -3.22 15.98 -22.61
C ALA A 107 -2.39 16.47 -23.79
N LYS A 108 -2.41 15.76 -24.91
CA LYS A 108 -1.72 16.16 -26.16
C LYS A 108 -2.23 17.51 -26.68
N ALA A 109 -3.55 17.74 -26.68
CA ALA A 109 -4.14 19.01 -27.08
C ALA A 109 -3.72 20.18 -26.18
N ALA A 110 -3.54 19.92 -24.88
CA ALA A 110 -3.00 20.88 -23.91
C ALA A 110 -1.47 21.02 -23.98
N ARG A 111 -0.76 20.24 -24.82
CA ARG A 111 0.71 20.15 -24.90
C ARG A 111 1.35 19.71 -23.57
N GLU A 112 0.65 18.87 -22.83
CA GLU A 112 1.11 18.25 -21.59
C GLU A 112 1.21 16.73 -21.75
N GLU A 113 1.95 16.10 -20.85
CA GLU A 113 2.10 14.63 -20.82
C GLU A 113 1.29 14.00 -19.69
N CYS A 114 0.79 12.79 -19.95
CA CYS A 114 0.30 11.95 -18.87
C CYS A 114 1.51 11.37 -18.09
N PRO A 115 1.42 11.36 -16.74
CA PRO A 115 0.26 11.61 -15.89
C PRO A 115 0.14 13.06 -15.35
N VAL A 116 1.00 13.98 -15.76
CA VAL A 116 1.04 15.36 -15.24
C VAL A 116 -0.23 16.12 -15.58
N PHE A 117 -0.74 15.96 -16.79
CA PHE A 117 -1.98 16.60 -17.23
C PHE A 117 -3.13 16.40 -16.23
N THR A 118 -3.80 17.49 -15.90
CA THR A 118 -4.98 17.48 -15.01
C THR A 118 -6.24 17.80 -15.82
N PRO A 119 -7.13 16.82 -16.02
CA PRO A 119 -8.38 17.08 -16.74
C PRO A 119 -9.29 17.99 -15.92
N PRO A 120 -10.20 18.76 -16.56
CA PRO A 120 -11.14 19.63 -15.87
C PRO A 120 -11.92 18.89 -14.79
N GLY A 121 -11.97 19.47 -13.58
CA GLY A 121 -12.63 18.88 -12.42
C GLY A 121 -11.87 17.71 -11.76
N GLY A 122 -10.66 17.39 -12.26
CA GLY A 122 -9.77 16.40 -11.67
C GLY A 122 -8.85 16.95 -10.60
N GLU A 123 -8.13 16.06 -9.91
CA GLU A 123 -7.05 16.39 -8.97
C GLU A 123 -5.72 16.50 -9.71
N THR A 124 -4.88 17.46 -9.30
CA THR A 124 -3.46 17.46 -9.65
C THR A 124 -2.72 16.33 -8.95
N LEU A 125 -1.52 15.98 -9.43
CA LEU A 125 -0.68 15.00 -8.74
C LEU A 125 -0.30 15.48 -7.34
N ASP A 126 -0.06 16.78 -7.16
CA ASP A 126 0.26 17.36 -5.86
C ASP A 126 -0.91 17.26 -4.88
N GLN A 127 -2.15 17.46 -5.32
CA GLN A 127 -3.32 17.26 -4.46
C GLN A 127 -3.45 15.79 -4.00
N VAL A 128 -3.20 14.84 -4.89
CA VAL A 128 -3.18 13.41 -4.53
C VAL A 128 -2.05 13.11 -3.56
N LYS A 129 -0.84 13.66 -3.81
CA LYS A 129 0.33 13.52 -2.93
C LYS A 129 0.03 14.08 -1.54
N MET A 130 -0.54 15.29 -1.45
CA MET A 130 -0.85 15.93 -0.16
C MET A 130 -1.81 15.12 0.71
N ARG A 131 -2.89 14.57 0.13
CA ARG A 131 -3.79 13.70 0.93
C ARG A 131 -3.17 12.35 1.27
N GLY A 132 -2.21 11.88 0.46
CA GLY A 132 -1.38 10.72 0.80
C GLY A 132 -0.47 10.98 1.99
N ILE A 133 0.16 12.16 2.05
CA ILE A 133 0.97 12.63 3.17
C ILE A 133 0.12 12.75 4.43
N ASP A 134 -1.05 13.41 4.34
CA ASP A 134 -1.97 13.57 5.47
C ASP A 134 -2.41 12.20 6.06
N PHE A 135 -2.73 11.22 5.20
CA PHE A 135 -3.02 9.86 5.67
C PHE A 135 -1.80 9.21 6.33
N PHE A 136 -0.62 9.33 5.73
CA PHE A 136 0.60 8.72 6.26
C PHE A 136 1.01 9.31 7.61
N GLU A 137 0.93 10.63 7.76
CA GLU A 137 1.19 11.32 9.03
C GLU A 137 0.19 10.91 10.11
N PHE A 138 -1.11 10.84 9.77
CA PHE A 138 -2.14 10.30 10.65
C PHE A 138 -1.80 8.88 11.12
N LEU A 139 -1.38 8.01 10.20
CA LEU A 139 -1.01 6.64 10.51
C LEU A 139 0.20 6.58 11.45
N CYS A 140 1.23 7.38 11.19
CA CYS A 140 2.42 7.49 12.03
C CYS A 140 2.05 7.91 13.46
N GLN A 141 1.23 8.95 13.61
CA GLN A 141 0.78 9.44 14.92
C GLN A 141 -0.05 8.39 15.67
N LEU A 142 -0.93 7.67 14.96
CA LEU A 142 -1.73 6.60 15.54
C LEU A 142 -0.84 5.51 16.14
N ILE A 143 0.14 5.02 15.37
CA ILE A 143 1.01 3.93 15.81
C ILE A 143 1.93 4.36 16.95
N LEU A 144 2.49 5.57 16.90
CA LEU A 144 3.30 6.12 17.99
C LEU A 144 2.50 6.20 19.29
N LYS A 145 1.30 6.76 19.24
CA LYS A 145 0.42 6.86 20.43
C LYS A 145 0.09 5.50 21.02
N GLU A 146 -0.18 4.50 20.19
CA GLU A 146 -0.48 3.14 20.67
C GLU A 146 0.76 2.45 21.23
N ALA A 147 1.95 2.69 20.65
CA ALA A 147 3.21 2.17 21.17
C ALA A 147 3.51 2.73 22.57
N ASP A 148 3.38 4.04 22.75
CA ASP A 148 3.58 4.71 24.06
C ASP A 148 2.63 4.16 25.14
N GLN A 149 1.37 3.92 24.76
CA GLN A 149 0.39 3.33 25.69
C GLN A 149 0.76 1.90 26.11
N LYS A 150 1.27 1.09 25.16
CA LYS A 150 1.70 -0.27 25.47
C LYS A 150 2.92 -0.30 26.39
N GLU A 151 3.89 0.58 26.18
CA GLU A 151 5.07 0.68 27.05
C GLU A 151 4.70 1.02 28.51
N GLN A 152 3.69 1.87 28.71
CA GLN A 152 3.20 2.24 30.05
C GLN A 152 2.53 1.08 30.81
N PHE A 153 1.92 0.12 30.09
CA PHE A 153 1.14 -0.97 30.71
C PHE A 153 1.82 -2.35 30.68
N SER A 154 2.95 -2.52 29.99
CA SER A 154 3.60 -3.82 29.78
C SER A 154 5.00 -3.87 30.41
N GLN A 155 5.18 -4.70 31.45
CA GLN A 155 6.48 -5.13 31.95
C GLN A 155 7.05 -6.36 31.19
N GLY A 156 6.59 -6.64 29.96
CA GLY A 156 6.98 -7.83 29.20
C GLY A 156 7.64 -7.47 27.86
N SER A 157 8.68 -8.24 27.50
CA SER A 157 9.37 -8.12 26.23
C SER A 157 8.44 -8.14 25.03
N PRO A 158 8.62 -7.23 24.03
CA PRO A 158 7.81 -7.23 22.82
C PRO A 158 7.95 -8.57 22.08
N SER A 159 6.83 -9.20 21.76
CA SER A 159 6.84 -10.47 21.03
C SER A 159 7.24 -10.21 19.56
N ASN A 160 8.32 -10.83 19.10
CA ASN A 160 8.80 -10.78 17.70
C ASN A 160 7.84 -11.45 16.68
N CYS A 161 6.61 -11.80 17.09
CA CYS A 161 5.70 -12.57 16.25
C CYS A 161 5.20 -11.83 14.99
N LEU A 162 5.17 -10.50 14.99
CA LEU A 162 4.78 -9.71 13.82
C LEU A 162 5.87 -9.75 12.75
N GLU A 163 7.11 -9.54 13.16
CA GLU A 163 8.26 -9.55 12.25
C GLU A 163 8.51 -10.95 11.65
N THR A 164 8.41 -12.00 12.46
CA THR A 164 8.53 -13.39 12.00
C THR A 164 7.49 -13.71 10.95
N SER A 165 6.22 -13.29 11.13
CA SER A 165 5.15 -13.56 10.18
C SER A 165 5.37 -12.87 8.81
N LEU A 166 6.03 -11.72 8.80
CA LEU A 166 6.40 -11.02 7.56
C LEU A 166 7.64 -11.63 6.91
N ALA A 167 8.64 -12.03 7.71
CA ALA A 167 9.89 -12.60 7.23
C ALA A 167 9.73 -13.94 6.51
N GLU A 168 8.66 -14.68 6.80
CA GLU A 168 8.31 -15.92 6.10
C GLU A 168 7.93 -15.70 4.63
N ILE A 169 7.43 -14.51 4.29
CA ILE A 169 6.85 -14.21 2.98
C ILE A 169 7.70 -13.23 2.19
N PHE A 170 8.26 -12.21 2.87
CA PHE A 170 8.96 -11.13 2.22
C PHE A 170 10.48 -11.25 2.42
N PRO A 171 11.30 -10.89 1.42
CA PRO A 171 12.75 -10.88 1.53
C PRO A 171 13.21 -9.75 2.46
N LEU A 172 12.93 -9.86 3.75
CA LEU A 172 13.51 -8.99 4.77
C LEU A 172 15.02 -9.27 4.77
N GLY A 173 15.78 -8.59 3.95
CA GLY A 173 17.16 -8.83 3.55
C GLY A 173 18.05 -9.57 4.57
N LYS A 174 18.94 -10.43 4.07
CA LYS A 174 19.85 -11.29 4.87
C LYS A 174 20.74 -10.56 5.89
N ASN A 175 20.67 -9.26 5.97
CA ASN A 175 21.31 -8.46 7.03
C ASN A 175 20.63 -8.61 8.40
N HIS A 176 19.48 -9.31 8.48
CA HIS A 176 18.80 -9.66 9.73
C HIS A 176 18.85 -11.15 10.08
N SER A 177 19.49 -12.00 9.27
CA SER A 177 19.64 -13.42 9.55
C SER A 177 20.99 -13.80 10.19
N SER A 178 21.70 -12.87 10.82
CA SER A 178 22.67 -13.26 11.83
C SER A 178 21.91 -13.51 13.11
N LYS A 179 21.95 -14.77 13.57
CA LYS A 179 21.58 -15.27 14.90
C LYS A 179 21.08 -14.14 15.80
N VAL A 180 19.80 -14.15 16.16
CA VAL A 180 19.26 -13.28 17.20
C VAL A 180 20.12 -13.49 18.46
N ASN A 181 21.26 -12.83 18.52
CA ASN A 181 21.85 -12.48 19.78
C ASN A 181 20.87 -11.48 20.38
N SER A 182 20.29 -11.80 21.50
CA SER A 182 19.35 -11.05 22.31
C SER A 182 19.85 -9.64 22.72
N ASP A 183 20.85 -9.10 22.04
CA ASP A 183 21.60 -7.91 22.43
C ASP A 183 21.69 -6.85 21.32
N SER A 184 20.97 -6.99 20.20
CA SER A 184 21.08 -6.02 19.09
C SER A 184 20.28 -4.72 19.28
N GLY A 185 19.61 -4.50 20.40
CA GLY A 185 18.97 -3.22 20.76
C GLY A 185 17.90 -2.68 19.78
N ILE A 186 17.58 -3.40 18.69
CA ILE A 186 16.58 -2.98 17.71
C ILE A 186 15.20 -3.44 18.21
N PRO A 187 14.28 -2.51 18.52
CA PRO A 187 12.95 -2.88 18.99
C PRO A 187 12.18 -3.66 17.90
N GLY A 188 11.38 -4.64 18.30
CA GLY A 188 10.46 -5.36 17.43
C GLY A 188 9.40 -4.44 16.81
N LEU A 189 8.63 -4.95 15.86
CA LEU A 189 7.53 -4.18 15.24
C LEU A 189 6.42 -3.89 16.27
N ALA A 190 6.08 -2.63 16.43
CA ALA A 190 4.94 -2.18 17.25
C ALA A 190 3.60 -2.48 16.56
N ALA A 191 3.58 -2.46 15.24
CA ALA A 191 2.40 -2.73 14.43
C ALA A 191 2.75 -3.31 13.04
N SER A 192 1.77 -3.98 12.44
CA SER A 192 1.75 -4.41 11.04
C SER A 192 0.44 -3.93 10.42
N VAL A 193 0.53 -3.05 9.44
CA VAL A 193 -0.60 -2.34 8.85
C VAL A 193 -0.84 -2.80 7.43
N LEU A 194 -2.08 -3.16 7.12
CA LEU A 194 -2.54 -3.45 5.75
C LEU A 194 -3.32 -2.26 5.20
N VAL A 195 -2.95 -1.79 4.02
CA VAL A 195 -3.66 -0.72 3.29
C VAL A 195 -4.05 -1.22 1.91
N VAL A 196 -5.32 -1.07 1.51
CA VAL A 196 -5.78 -1.32 0.15
C VAL A 196 -6.19 -0.01 -0.51
N SER A 197 -5.58 0.29 -1.66
CA SER A 197 -5.77 1.56 -2.37
C SER A 197 -5.71 1.38 -3.90
N HIS A 198 -5.29 2.40 -4.64
CA HIS A 198 -5.41 2.54 -6.09
C HIS A 198 -4.09 2.93 -6.74
N GLY A 199 -4.01 2.74 -8.07
CA GLY A 199 -2.76 2.88 -8.81
C GLY A 199 -2.14 4.27 -8.80
N ALA A 200 -2.90 5.33 -9.09
CA ALA A 200 -2.33 6.68 -9.13
C ALA A 200 -2.09 7.24 -7.72
N TYR A 201 -2.95 6.89 -6.75
CA TYR A 201 -2.72 7.24 -5.35
C TYR A 201 -1.41 6.62 -4.83
N MET A 202 -1.23 5.30 -4.99
CA MET A 202 -0.04 4.59 -4.53
C MET A 202 1.23 5.17 -5.16
N ARG A 203 1.19 5.46 -6.47
CA ARG A 203 2.30 6.10 -7.15
C ARG A 203 2.67 7.45 -6.52
N SER A 204 1.68 8.29 -6.18
CA SER A 204 1.93 9.60 -5.55
C SER A 204 2.46 9.45 -4.12
N LEU A 205 1.96 8.48 -3.34
CA LEU A 205 2.46 8.16 -2.02
C LEU A 205 3.91 7.64 -2.07
N PHE A 206 4.22 6.75 -3.01
CA PHE A 206 5.56 6.19 -3.17
C PHE A 206 6.55 7.25 -3.69
N ASP A 207 6.10 8.18 -4.55
CA ASP A 207 6.90 9.33 -4.93
C ASP A 207 7.30 10.15 -3.69
N TYR A 208 6.37 10.43 -2.78
CA TYR A 208 6.67 11.10 -1.52
C TYR A 208 7.71 10.33 -0.69
N PHE A 209 7.57 9.01 -0.56
CA PHE A 209 8.55 8.20 0.17
C PHE A 209 9.95 8.30 -0.46
N LEU A 210 10.03 8.29 -1.79
CA LEU A 210 11.29 8.31 -2.52
C LEU A 210 11.95 9.69 -2.56
N THR A 211 11.16 10.73 -2.82
CA THR A 211 11.69 12.08 -3.08
C THR A 211 11.86 12.89 -1.81
N ASP A 212 10.87 12.86 -0.91
CA ASP A 212 10.82 13.70 0.28
C ASP A 212 11.43 12.99 1.50
N LEU A 213 11.06 11.72 1.74
CA LEU A 213 11.56 10.94 2.87
C LEU A 213 12.86 10.17 2.57
N LYS A 214 13.35 10.23 1.32
CA LYS A 214 14.59 9.55 0.91
C LYS A 214 14.59 8.05 1.25
N CYS A 215 13.47 7.39 0.98
CA CYS A 215 13.29 5.96 1.25
C CYS A 215 14.49 5.13 0.77
N SER A 216 15.01 4.28 1.62
CA SER A 216 16.04 3.33 1.24
C SER A 216 15.46 2.18 0.42
N LEU A 217 16.15 1.80 -0.65
CA LEU A 217 15.68 0.82 -1.64
C LEU A 217 16.54 -0.43 -1.64
N PRO A 218 15.94 -1.62 -1.91
CA PRO A 218 16.71 -2.81 -2.23
C PRO A 218 17.56 -2.60 -3.49
N ALA A 219 18.77 -3.13 -3.50
CA ALA A 219 19.69 -2.99 -4.64
C ALA A 219 19.15 -3.54 -5.98
N ALA A 220 18.19 -4.45 -5.90
CA ALA A 220 17.58 -5.08 -7.08
C ALA A 220 16.47 -4.24 -7.75
N LEU A 221 15.95 -3.19 -7.08
CA LEU A 221 14.88 -2.36 -7.63
C LEU A 221 15.42 -1.23 -8.49
N SER A 222 14.97 -1.18 -9.75
CA SER A 222 15.28 -0.07 -10.64
C SER A 222 14.36 1.13 -10.37
N ARG A 223 14.87 2.34 -10.64
CA ARG A 223 14.07 3.57 -10.50
C ARG A 223 12.84 3.59 -11.40
N SER A 224 12.87 2.93 -12.54
CA SER A 224 11.73 2.81 -13.46
C SER A 224 10.61 1.95 -12.90
N GLU A 225 10.93 0.87 -12.19
CA GLU A 225 9.93 0.03 -11.51
C GLU A 225 9.20 0.80 -10.39
N LEU A 226 9.93 1.65 -9.67
CA LEU A 226 9.37 2.48 -8.60
C LEU A 226 8.33 3.48 -9.11
N MET A 227 8.50 4.00 -10.32
CA MET A 227 7.62 5.00 -10.93
C MET A 227 6.52 4.38 -11.80
N SER A 228 6.49 3.06 -11.92
CA SER A 228 5.45 2.33 -12.64
C SER A 228 4.13 2.36 -11.86
N VAL A 229 3.02 2.21 -12.57
CA VAL A 229 1.71 2.02 -11.93
C VAL A 229 1.66 0.62 -11.35
N THR A 230 1.43 0.50 -10.06
CA THR A 230 1.26 -0.80 -9.38
C THR A 230 0.22 -1.65 -10.13
N PRO A 231 0.53 -2.91 -10.49
CA PRO A 231 -0.44 -3.82 -11.11
C PRO A 231 -1.57 -4.17 -10.15
N ASN A 232 -2.70 -4.68 -10.67
CA ASN A 232 -3.83 -5.12 -9.83
C ASN A 232 -3.36 -6.17 -8.82
N THR A 233 -3.75 -5.99 -7.57
CA THR A 233 -3.27 -6.71 -6.38
C THR A 233 -1.77 -6.73 -6.16
N GLY A 234 -0.99 -5.91 -6.86
CA GLY A 234 0.43 -5.74 -6.59
C GLY A 234 0.66 -5.31 -5.12
N ILE A 235 1.62 -5.96 -4.47
CA ILE A 235 1.91 -5.81 -3.05
C ILE A 235 3.24 -5.06 -2.88
N SER A 236 3.23 -4.03 -2.05
CA SER A 236 4.45 -3.31 -1.66
C SER A 236 4.57 -3.29 -0.14
N LEU A 237 5.77 -3.52 0.38
CA LEU A 237 6.06 -3.55 1.81
C LEU A 237 7.14 -2.53 2.15
N PHE A 238 6.84 -1.73 3.16
CA PHE A 238 7.75 -0.75 3.74
C PHE A 238 7.89 -0.98 5.25
N ILE A 239 9.10 -0.76 5.78
CA ILE A 239 9.32 -0.64 7.21
C ILE A 239 9.52 0.84 7.55
N ILE A 240 8.75 1.32 8.49
CA ILE A 240 8.77 2.69 8.98
C ILE A 240 9.43 2.68 10.36
N ASN A 241 10.50 3.44 10.53
CA ASN A 241 11.24 3.56 11.78
C ASN A 241 11.16 5.02 12.25
N PHE A 242 11.08 5.20 13.57
CA PHE A 242 11.16 6.51 14.21
C PHE A 242 12.43 6.56 15.06
N GLU A 243 13.27 7.57 14.83
CA GLU A 243 14.43 7.84 15.68
C GLU A 243 14.04 8.69 16.89
N GLU A 244 14.73 8.50 18.02
CA GLU A 244 14.62 9.38 19.17
C GLU A 244 15.30 10.71 18.86
N GLY A 245 14.52 11.81 18.86
CA GLY A 245 15.04 13.14 18.63
C GLY A 245 13.95 14.21 18.73
N ARG A 246 14.37 15.48 18.63
CA ARG A 246 13.45 16.63 18.74
C ARG A 246 12.44 16.74 17.58
N GLU A 247 12.76 16.17 16.43
CA GLU A 247 11.82 16.06 15.29
C GLU A 247 11.68 14.58 14.94
N VAL A 248 10.49 14.04 15.17
CA VAL A 248 10.16 12.65 14.84
C VAL A 248 9.90 12.54 13.33
N LYS A 249 10.97 12.48 12.53
CA LYS A 249 10.83 12.18 11.10
C LYS A 249 10.85 10.67 10.89
N PRO A 250 9.85 10.11 10.16
CA PRO A 250 9.87 8.70 9.83
C PRO A 250 10.97 8.39 8.82
N MET A 251 11.79 7.38 9.10
CA MET A 251 12.67 6.76 8.12
C MET A 251 11.94 5.62 7.43
N VAL A 252 11.86 5.65 6.12
CA VAL A 252 11.16 4.66 5.32
C VAL A 252 12.16 3.75 4.63
N GLN A 253 12.00 2.45 4.81
CA GLN A 253 12.75 1.41 4.10
C GLN A 253 11.80 0.61 3.23
N CYS A 254 12.03 0.58 1.92
CA CYS A 254 11.33 -0.31 1.01
C CYS A 254 11.90 -1.72 1.13
N ILE A 255 11.03 -2.71 1.31
CA ILE A 255 11.41 -4.13 1.32
C ILE A 255 11.13 -4.73 -0.06
N CYS A 256 9.96 -4.49 -0.61
CA CYS A 256 9.59 -4.87 -1.97
C CYS A 256 8.53 -3.92 -2.52
N MET A 257 8.45 -3.83 -3.84
CA MET A 257 7.42 -3.07 -4.54
C MET A 257 6.79 -3.90 -5.65
N ASN A 258 5.50 -3.70 -5.85
CA ASN A 258 4.74 -4.26 -6.97
C ASN A 258 4.85 -5.80 -7.10
N LEU A 259 5.05 -6.51 -5.98
CA LEU A 259 5.16 -7.96 -5.95
C LEU A 259 3.88 -8.60 -6.47
N GLN A 260 4.02 -9.56 -7.38
CA GLN A 260 2.93 -10.28 -8.05
C GLN A 260 3.05 -11.81 -7.95
N ASP A 261 3.95 -12.32 -7.14
CA ASP A 261 4.23 -13.77 -7.04
C ASP A 261 2.99 -14.60 -6.73
N HIS A 262 2.04 -14.02 -6.01
CA HIS A 262 0.73 -14.64 -5.71
C HIS A 262 -0.15 -14.85 -6.95
N LEU A 263 0.15 -14.19 -8.07
CA LEU A 263 -0.60 -14.34 -9.32
C LEU A 263 -0.03 -15.44 -10.24
N ASN A 264 1.10 -16.03 -9.87
CA ASN A 264 1.67 -17.15 -10.61
C ASN A 264 0.68 -18.32 -10.61
N GLY A 265 0.23 -18.76 -11.79
CA GLY A 265 -0.80 -19.80 -11.95
C GLY A 265 -2.22 -19.30 -12.17
N LEU A 266 -2.54 -18.02 -11.98
CA LEU A 266 -3.86 -17.47 -12.35
C LEU A 266 -4.00 -17.17 -13.86
N THR A 267 -2.88 -17.13 -14.58
CA THR A 267 -2.84 -16.77 -16.02
C THR A 267 -3.07 -17.96 -16.96
N GLU A 268 -3.23 -19.18 -16.47
CA GLU A 268 -3.30 -20.41 -17.30
C GLU A 268 -4.72 -20.92 -17.59
N THR A 269 -5.76 -20.18 -17.33
CA THR A 269 -7.10 -20.53 -17.83
C THR A 269 -7.48 -19.58 -18.98
N ARG A 270 -6.97 -19.90 -20.17
CA ARG A 270 -7.51 -19.37 -21.44
C ARG A 270 -8.80 -20.07 -21.82
#